data_7e8947323b7136ab90a6f3ab17555543
#
_entry.id   7e8947323b7136ab90a6f3ab17555543
#
_cell.length_a   1.000
_cell.length_b   1.000
_cell.length_c   1.000
_cell.angle_alpha   90.00
_cell.angle_beta   90.00
_cell.angle_gamma   90.00
#
_symmetry.space_group_name_H-M   'P 1'
#
loop_
_entity.id
_entity.type
_entity.pdbx_description
1 polymer ?
#
loop_
_entity_poly.entity_id
_entity_poly.type
_entity_poly.pdbx_seq_one_letter_code
_entity_poly.pdbx_strand_id
1 'polypeptide(L)'
;MKDRLRKFLPWVGYPVFYLVVFALFTRCTFPYESVRDRVVAEFEASQKQPGKRLEIDELGGHWLFGVKAEGVRLITEPPPKLGAAAGEAPRPKVMAVDSLKLSVGLLRRLFGTWAVSYEAEVGGGVIEGTFFQNAEGARIVASAKDVGVAGLSVLEDLVELPLGGELSGSLRLVLPQG
;
A
#
# COMPACT_ATOMS: atom_id res chain seq x y z
N MET A 1 10.10 24.08 -40.55
CA MET A 1 9.97 23.53 -39.20
C MET A 1 10.28 22.04 -39.11
N LYS A 2 10.03 21.22 -40.15
CA LYS A 2 10.27 19.75 -40.15
C LYS A 2 11.77 19.35 -40.06
N ASP A 3 12.66 20.13 -40.62
CA ASP A 3 14.11 19.78 -40.64
C ASP A 3 14.83 20.00 -39.30
N ARG A 4 14.37 20.93 -38.47
CA ARG A 4 14.89 21.11 -37.13
C ARG A 4 14.45 19.97 -36.20
N LEU A 5 13.21 19.48 -36.33
CA LEU A 5 12.71 18.32 -35.58
C LEU A 5 13.53 17.05 -35.88
N ARG A 6 13.92 16.83 -37.14
CA ARG A 6 14.72 15.65 -37.54
C ARG A 6 16.13 15.65 -36.94
N LYS A 7 16.72 16.84 -36.71
CA LYS A 7 18.05 16.94 -36.07
C LYS A 7 17.99 16.80 -34.53
N PHE A 8 16.86 17.15 -33.90
CA PHE A 8 16.68 16.99 -32.45
C PHE A 8 16.20 15.59 -32.07
N LEU A 9 15.56 14.85 -32.98
CA LEU A 9 15.01 13.53 -32.73
C LEU A 9 16.05 12.52 -32.19
N PRO A 10 17.28 12.38 -32.76
CA PRO A 10 18.27 11.47 -32.20
C PRO A 10 18.81 11.93 -30.84
N TRP A 11 18.94 13.23 -30.60
CA TRP A 11 19.44 13.75 -29.33
C TRP A 11 18.50 13.50 -28.14
N VAL A 12 17.21 13.47 -28.38
CA VAL A 12 16.19 13.16 -27.35
C VAL A 12 15.85 11.67 -27.38
N GLY A 13 15.84 11.06 -28.57
CA GLY A 13 15.47 9.67 -28.75
C GLY A 13 16.40 8.67 -28.06
N TYR A 14 17.71 8.89 -28.13
CA TYR A 14 18.68 8.01 -27.45
C TYR A 14 18.55 8.05 -25.92
N PRO A 15 18.53 9.19 -25.24
CA PRO A 15 18.30 9.23 -23.79
C PRO A 15 16.98 8.58 -23.37
N VAL A 16 15.90 8.85 -24.11
CA VAL A 16 14.58 8.25 -23.81
C VAL A 16 14.63 6.73 -24.00
N PHE A 17 15.23 6.24 -25.08
CA PHE A 17 15.42 4.81 -25.32
C PHE A 17 16.20 4.14 -24.18
N TYR A 18 17.33 4.74 -23.77
CA TYR A 18 18.12 4.21 -22.64
C TYR A 18 17.32 4.21 -21.33
N LEU A 19 16.55 5.25 -21.06
CA LEU A 19 15.69 5.28 -19.87
C LEU A 19 14.62 4.20 -19.90
N VAL A 20 14.00 3.95 -21.04
CA VAL A 20 13.01 2.89 -21.20
C VAL A 20 13.65 1.52 -21.01
N VAL A 21 14.79 1.26 -21.66
CA VAL A 21 15.51 -0.01 -21.51
C VAL A 21 15.96 -0.21 -20.07
N PHE A 22 16.51 0.83 -19.44
CA PHE A 22 16.90 0.78 -18.04
C PHE A 22 15.73 0.47 -17.12
N ALA A 23 14.57 1.13 -17.31
CA ALA A 23 13.37 0.88 -16.53
C ALA A 23 12.86 -0.56 -16.70
N LEU A 24 12.85 -1.07 -17.94
CA LEU A 24 12.48 -2.47 -18.23
C LEU A 24 13.44 -3.46 -17.57
N PHE A 25 14.74 -3.21 -17.70
CA PHE A 25 15.75 -4.08 -17.09
C PHE A 25 15.64 -4.09 -15.56
N THR A 26 15.50 -2.91 -14.95
CA THR A 26 15.29 -2.79 -13.50
C THR A 26 14.05 -3.56 -13.05
N ARG A 27 12.94 -3.44 -13.80
CA ARG A 27 11.71 -4.18 -13.49
C ARG A 27 11.89 -5.69 -13.55
N CYS A 28 12.61 -6.20 -14.55
CA CYS A 28 12.83 -7.64 -14.72
C CYS A 28 13.84 -8.21 -13.71
N THR A 29 14.77 -7.38 -13.22
CA THR A 29 15.86 -7.85 -12.35
C THR A 29 15.59 -7.56 -10.87
N PHE A 30 14.55 -6.78 -10.56
CA PHE A 30 14.26 -6.39 -9.19
C PHE A 30 13.81 -7.59 -8.35
N PRO A 31 14.46 -7.86 -7.20
CA PRO A 31 14.20 -9.04 -6.36
C PRO A 31 12.99 -8.83 -5.45
N TYR A 32 11.78 -8.85 -6.02
CA TYR A 32 10.54 -8.61 -5.27
C TYR A 32 10.33 -9.57 -4.11
N GLU A 33 10.73 -10.84 -4.27
CA GLU A 33 10.63 -11.84 -3.20
C GLU A 33 11.49 -11.47 -1.98
N SER A 34 12.74 -11.06 -2.22
CA SER A 34 13.62 -10.63 -1.12
C SER A 34 13.10 -9.39 -0.40
N VAL A 35 12.45 -8.49 -1.12
CA VAL A 35 11.82 -7.30 -0.53
C VAL A 35 10.60 -7.72 0.30
N ARG A 36 9.77 -8.62 -0.20
CA ARG A 36 8.63 -9.18 0.55
C ARG A 36 9.09 -9.78 1.88
N ASP A 37 10.07 -10.68 1.82
CA ASP A 37 10.57 -11.37 3.00
C ASP A 37 11.16 -10.40 4.03
N ARG A 38 11.84 -9.35 3.56
CA ARG A 38 12.38 -8.31 4.42
C ARG A 38 11.28 -7.47 5.07
N VAL A 39 10.23 -7.10 4.33
CA VAL A 39 9.07 -6.35 4.87
C VAL A 39 8.36 -7.16 5.95
N VAL A 40 8.14 -8.45 5.71
CA VAL A 40 7.53 -9.36 6.70
C VAL A 40 8.41 -9.46 7.94
N ALA A 41 9.72 -9.71 7.77
CA ALA A 41 10.65 -9.83 8.90
C ALA A 41 10.76 -8.51 9.69
N GLU A 42 10.79 -7.36 9.04
CA GLU A 42 10.87 -6.06 9.69
C GLU A 42 9.57 -5.71 10.42
N PHE A 43 8.43 -6.08 9.85
CA PHE A 43 7.14 -5.96 10.52
C PHE A 43 7.10 -6.80 11.79
N GLU A 44 7.52 -8.06 11.76
CA GLU A 44 7.59 -8.95 12.93
C GLU A 44 8.56 -8.42 13.99
N ALA A 45 9.72 -7.90 13.57
CA ALA A 45 10.73 -7.34 14.48
C ALA A 45 10.29 -6.01 15.11
N SER A 46 9.47 -5.22 14.43
CA SER A 46 9.01 -3.91 14.92
C SER A 46 7.89 -3.99 15.97
N GLN A 47 7.30 -5.17 16.16
CA GLN A 47 6.20 -5.34 17.08
C GLN A 47 6.65 -5.33 18.53
N LYS A 48 6.10 -4.40 19.31
CA LYS A 48 6.31 -4.33 20.77
C LYS A 48 5.55 -5.41 21.54
N GLN A 49 4.55 -6.01 20.94
CA GLN A 49 3.74 -7.09 21.52
C GLN A 49 3.67 -8.26 20.55
N PRO A 50 4.05 -9.48 20.98
CA PRO A 50 3.90 -10.67 20.13
C PRO A 50 2.42 -10.95 19.91
N GLY A 51 2.06 -11.37 18.69
CA GLY A 51 0.68 -11.78 18.37
C GLY A 51 0.13 -11.21 17.07
N LYS A 52 0.90 -10.43 16.32
CA LYS A 52 0.51 -10.03 14.97
C LYS A 52 1.48 -10.63 13.96
N ARG A 53 0.95 -11.25 12.93
CA ARG A 53 1.72 -11.83 11.82
C ARG A 53 1.26 -11.23 10.51
N LEU A 54 2.21 -10.81 9.70
CA LEU A 54 1.95 -10.31 8.36
C LEU A 54 2.31 -11.40 7.35
N GLU A 55 1.36 -11.75 6.50
CA GLU A 55 1.58 -12.65 5.38
C GLU A 55 1.29 -11.89 4.08
N ILE A 56 2.13 -12.09 3.08
CA ILE A 56 1.99 -11.51 1.74
C ILE A 56 2.21 -12.66 0.75
N ASP A 57 1.20 -12.98 -0.03
CA ASP A 57 1.27 -14.09 -0.97
C ASP A 57 2.23 -13.75 -2.13
N GLU A 58 2.03 -12.59 -2.76
CA GLU A 58 2.86 -12.14 -3.87
C GLU A 58 3.19 -10.66 -3.76
N LEU A 59 4.44 -10.29 -4.09
CA LEU A 59 4.89 -8.92 -4.24
C LEU A 59 5.45 -8.74 -5.65
N GLY A 60 4.91 -7.81 -6.40
CA GLY A 60 5.33 -7.52 -7.77
C GLY A 60 5.45 -6.04 -8.06
N GLY A 61 5.99 -5.72 -9.23
CA GLY A 61 6.06 -4.33 -9.68
C GLY A 61 4.70 -3.85 -10.21
N HIS A 62 4.30 -2.66 -9.80
CA HIS A 62 3.14 -1.96 -10.34
C HIS A 62 3.59 -0.73 -11.12
N TRP A 63 3.23 -0.66 -12.41
CA TRP A 63 3.69 0.40 -13.31
C TRP A 63 5.24 0.52 -13.30
N LEU A 64 5.78 1.74 -13.54
CA LEU A 64 7.22 1.98 -13.58
C LEU A 64 7.84 2.21 -12.19
N PHE A 65 7.07 2.74 -11.22
CA PHE A 65 7.57 3.19 -9.92
C PHE A 65 6.61 2.82 -8.77
N GLY A 66 5.99 1.68 -8.87
CA GLY A 66 5.08 1.17 -7.86
C GLY A 66 5.33 -0.29 -7.54
N VAL A 67 4.75 -0.73 -6.45
CA VAL A 67 4.68 -2.12 -6.03
C VAL A 67 3.22 -2.53 -5.84
N LYS A 68 2.93 -3.79 -6.14
CA LYS A 68 1.65 -4.43 -5.90
C LYS A 68 1.88 -5.63 -5.02
N ALA A 69 1.19 -5.69 -3.89
CA ALA A 69 1.12 -6.85 -3.02
C ALA A 69 -0.26 -7.50 -3.18
N GLU A 70 -0.31 -8.80 -3.33
CA GLU A 70 -1.53 -9.60 -3.42
C GLU A 70 -1.63 -10.55 -2.24
N GLY A 71 -2.86 -10.78 -1.76
CA GLY A 71 -3.13 -11.69 -0.65
C GLY A 71 -2.46 -11.26 0.64
N VAL A 72 -2.55 -9.98 0.98
CA VAL A 72 -1.99 -9.46 2.24
C VAL A 72 -2.91 -9.83 3.39
N ARG A 73 -2.39 -10.57 4.36
CA ARG A 73 -3.14 -11.01 5.55
C ARG A 73 -2.44 -10.55 6.81
N LEU A 74 -3.18 -9.83 7.63
CA LEU A 74 -2.75 -9.47 8.98
C LEU A 74 -3.47 -10.38 9.96
N ILE A 75 -2.76 -11.34 10.52
CA ILE A 75 -3.24 -12.28 11.50
C ILE A 75 -2.93 -11.71 12.88
N THR A 76 -3.96 -11.53 13.71
CA THR A 76 -3.81 -11.08 15.09
C THR A 76 -4.22 -12.22 16.03
N GLU A 77 -3.26 -12.72 16.79
CA GLU A 77 -3.51 -13.70 17.85
C GLU A 77 -3.85 -12.93 19.14
N PRO A 78 -5.07 -13.10 19.67
CA PRO A 78 -5.42 -12.46 20.94
C PRO A 78 -4.59 -13.07 22.07
N PRO A 79 -4.21 -12.29 23.10
CA PRO A 79 -3.45 -12.81 24.24
C PRO A 79 -4.25 -13.90 24.96
N PRO A 80 -3.57 -14.94 25.46
CA PRO A 80 -4.22 -15.99 26.21
C PRO A 80 -4.95 -15.41 27.43
N LYS A 81 -6.27 -15.59 27.50
CA LYS A 81 -7.03 -15.18 28.68
C LYS A 81 -6.63 -16.09 29.85
N LEU A 82 -6.02 -15.50 30.87
CA LEU A 82 -5.78 -16.21 32.14
C LEU A 82 -7.12 -16.62 32.74
N GLY A 83 -7.41 -17.94 32.76
CA GLY A 83 -8.65 -18.49 33.32
C GLY A 83 -9.68 -18.98 32.29
N ALA A 84 -9.38 -18.99 31.00
CA ALA A 84 -10.22 -19.65 30.00
C ALA A 84 -10.19 -21.18 30.24
N ALA A 85 -11.37 -21.81 30.30
CA ALA A 85 -11.50 -23.27 30.39
C ALA A 85 -10.78 -23.93 29.20
N ALA A 86 -10.15 -25.06 29.45
CA ALA A 86 -9.44 -25.83 28.43
C ALA A 86 -10.43 -26.22 27.31
N GLY A 87 -10.44 -25.45 26.20
CA GLY A 87 -11.34 -25.65 25.05
C GLY A 87 -11.73 -24.36 24.32
N GLU A 88 -11.62 -23.19 24.93
CA GLU A 88 -11.87 -21.88 24.30
C GLU A 88 -10.56 -21.20 23.92
N ALA A 89 -9.81 -21.78 22.99
CA ALA A 89 -8.72 -21.04 22.37
C ALA A 89 -9.33 -19.87 21.58
N PRO A 90 -8.96 -18.61 21.89
CA PRO A 90 -9.48 -17.47 21.16
C PRO A 90 -9.08 -17.60 19.69
N ARG A 91 -10.05 -17.45 18.79
CA ARG A 91 -9.81 -17.59 17.35
C ARG A 91 -8.94 -16.43 16.86
N PRO A 92 -7.92 -16.70 16.06
CA PRO A 92 -7.11 -15.64 15.45
C PRO A 92 -8.02 -14.77 14.57
N LYS A 93 -7.84 -13.45 14.66
CA LYS A 93 -8.51 -12.50 13.78
C LYS A 93 -7.65 -12.29 12.55
N VAL A 94 -8.24 -12.45 11.38
CA VAL A 94 -7.57 -12.28 10.11
C VAL A 94 -8.20 -11.09 9.38
N MET A 95 -7.41 -10.07 9.16
CA MET A 95 -7.75 -8.98 8.23
C MET A 95 -7.11 -9.29 6.89
N ALA A 96 -7.92 -9.51 5.87
CA ALA A 96 -7.47 -9.80 4.53
C ALA A 96 -7.61 -8.56 3.64
N VAL A 97 -6.56 -8.27 2.89
CA VAL A 97 -6.52 -7.27 1.83
C VAL A 97 -6.19 -8.02 0.54
N ASP A 98 -7.12 -8.04 -0.40
CA ASP A 98 -6.99 -8.80 -1.62
C ASP A 98 -5.85 -8.29 -2.49
N SER A 99 -5.75 -6.97 -2.61
CA SER A 99 -4.69 -6.32 -3.37
C SER A 99 -4.33 -4.97 -2.74
N LEU A 100 -3.04 -4.69 -2.63
CA LEU A 100 -2.50 -3.40 -2.19
C LEU A 100 -1.51 -2.88 -3.22
N LYS A 101 -1.84 -1.76 -3.84
CA LYS A 101 -1.01 -1.09 -4.83
C LYS A 101 -0.46 0.19 -4.23
N LEU A 102 0.86 0.36 -4.30
CA LEU A 102 1.56 1.56 -3.86
C LEU A 102 2.34 2.13 -5.05
N SER A 103 2.24 3.43 -5.28
CA SER A 103 2.99 4.10 -6.33
C SER A 103 3.57 5.43 -5.86
N VAL A 104 4.81 5.69 -6.29
CA VAL A 104 5.52 6.92 -5.96
C VAL A 104 5.60 7.83 -7.17
N GLY A 105 5.14 9.06 -7.03
CA GLY A 105 5.16 10.07 -8.08
C GLY A 105 6.54 10.70 -8.26
N LEU A 106 7.50 9.98 -8.89
CA LEU A 106 8.86 10.48 -9.07
C LEU A 106 8.95 11.78 -9.87
N LEU A 107 8.08 11.99 -10.86
CA LEU A 107 8.04 13.24 -11.61
C LEU A 107 7.70 14.44 -10.74
N ARG A 108 6.84 14.26 -9.72
CA ARG A 108 6.49 15.33 -8.77
C ARG A 108 7.65 15.67 -7.83
N ARG A 109 8.55 14.72 -7.57
CA ARG A 109 9.76 14.97 -6.78
C ARG A 109 10.72 15.96 -7.47
N LEU A 110 10.79 15.95 -8.79
CA LEU A 110 11.56 16.95 -9.56
C LEU A 110 11.07 18.38 -9.31
N PHE A 111 9.79 18.53 -8.92
CA PHE A 111 9.17 19.81 -8.54
C PHE A 111 9.06 20.02 -7.03
N GLY A 112 9.86 19.29 -6.23
CA GLY A 112 9.90 19.43 -4.77
C GLY A 112 8.71 18.86 -4.00
N THR A 113 7.84 18.07 -4.65
CA THR A 113 6.68 17.46 -4.00
C THR A 113 6.83 15.94 -3.91
N TRP A 114 6.70 15.39 -2.72
CA TRP A 114 6.53 13.96 -2.53
C TRP A 114 5.07 13.59 -2.70
N ALA A 115 4.78 12.60 -3.54
CA ALA A 115 3.45 12.06 -3.68
C ALA A 115 3.54 10.53 -3.65
N VAL A 116 2.79 9.93 -2.74
CA VAL A 116 2.62 8.48 -2.64
C VAL A 116 1.14 8.20 -2.76
N SER A 117 0.76 7.44 -3.77
CA SER A 117 -0.62 6.98 -3.96
C SER A 117 -0.73 5.53 -3.54
N TYR A 118 -1.82 5.18 -2.90
CA TYR A 118 -2.16 3.82 -2.53
C TYR A 118 -3.58 3.48 -2.95
N GLU A 119 -3.77 2.22 -3.28
CA GLU A 119 -5.06 1.62 -3.61
C GLU A 119 -5.10 0.23 -2.95
N ALA A 120 -6.10 -0.02 -2.14
CA ALA A 120 -6.30 -1.28 -1.44
C ALA A 120 -7.68 -1.84 -1.76
N GLU A 121 -7.75 -3.08 -2.18
CA GLU A 121 -8.99 -3.83 -2.38
C GLU A 121 -9.26 -4.65 -1.12
N VAL A 122 -10.36 -4.34 -0.43
CA VAL A 122 -10.71 -4.95 0.88
C VAL A 122 -12.21 -5.23 0.92
N GLY A 123 -12.58 -6.47 1.22
CA GLY A 123 -13.99 -6.83 1.42
C GLY A 123 -14.90 -6.54 0.23
N GLY A 124 -14.37 -6.63 -0.99
CA GLY A 124 -15.10 -6.35 -2.23
C GLY A 124 -15.18 -4.87 -2.61
N GLY A 125 -14.68 -3.96 -1.76
CA GLY A 125 -14.60 -2.53 -2.05
C GLY A 125 -13.16 -2.05 -2.26
N VAL A 126 -13.00 -0.77 -2.54
CA VAL A 126 -11.72 -0.13 -2.84
C VAL A 126 -11.48 1.04 -1.91
N ILE A 127 -10.30 1.07 -1.30
CA ILE A 127 -9.79 2.21 -0.55
C ILE A 127 -8.64 2.80 -1.35
N GLU A 128 -8.78 4.02 -1.80
CA GLU A 128 -7.76 4.72 -2.54
C GLU A 128 -7.35 6.01 -1.83
N GLY A 129 -6.10 6.40 -1.95
CA GLY A 129 -5.68 7.66 -1.40
C GLY A 129 -4.33 8.12 -1.91
N THR A 130 -4.02 9.36 -1.57
CA THR A 130 -2.75 9.97 -1.92
C THR A 130 -2.24 10.79 -0.76
N PHE A 131 -1.00 10.56 -0.40
CA PHE A 131 -0.22 11.37 0.52
C PHE A 131 0.65 12.33 -0.29
N PHE A 132 0.55 13.61 0.00
CA PHE A 132 1.38 14.66 -0.58
C PHE A 132 2.18 15.32 0.53
N GLN A 133 3.45 15.58 0.27
CA GLN A 133 4.30 16.37 1.16
C GLN A 133 5.11 17.37 0.34
N ASN A 134 5.07 18.63 0.72
CA ASN A 134 5.85 19.72 0.15
C ASN A 134 6.39 20.63 1.26
N ALA A 135 7.04 21.72 0.89
CA ALA A 135 7.57 22.72 1.85
C ALA A 135 6.48 23.43 2.70
N GLU A 136 5.22 23.37 2.30
CA GLU A 136 4.10 24.03 2.99
C GLU A 136 3.41 23.11 4.00
N GLY A 137 3.67 21.79 3.93
CA GLY A 137 3.07 20.81 4.83
C GLY A 137 2.75 19.48 4.15
N ALA A 138 1.94 18.68 4.83
CA ALA A 138 1.47 17.40 4.34
C ALA A 138 -0.04 17.40 4.11
N ARG A 139 -0.48 16.70 3.08
CA ARG A 139 -1.90 16.52 2.75
C ARG A 139 -2.17 15.05 2.50
N ILE A 140 -3.20 14.54 3.14
CA ILE A 140 -3.72 13.20 2.95
C ILE A 140 -5.11 13.33 2.34
N VAL A 141 -5.32 12.63 1.25
CA VAL A 141 -6.65 12.46 0.65
C VAL A 141 -6.90 10.97 0.57
N ALA A 142 -8.00 10.52 1.10
CA ALA A 142 -8.42 9.12 1.06
C ALA A 142 -9.89 9.01 0.70
N SER A 143 -10.26 8.01 -0.06
CA SER A 143 -11.64 7.66 -0.35
C SER A 143 -11.83 6.14 -0.24
N ALA A 144 -12.97 5.76 0.28
CA ALA A 144 -13.43 4.37 0.36
C ALA A 144 -14.73 4.25 -0.43
N LYS A 145 -14.85 3.19 -1.23
CA LYS A 145 -16.02 2.88 -2.03
C LYS A 145 -16.40 1.43 -1.81
N ASP A 146 -17.65 1.23 -1.41
CA ASP A 146 -18.30 -0.09 -1.29
C ASP A 146 -17.50 -1.12 -0.49
N VAL A 147 -16.78 -0.65 0.55
CA VAL A 147 -15.95 -1.50 1.39
C VAL A 147 -16.83 -2.27 2.35
N GLY A 148 -16.86 -3.59 2.22
CA GLY A 148 -17.58 -4.46 3.13
C GLY A 148 -17.04 -4.36 4.55
N VAL A 149 -17.88 -3.95 5.50
CA VAL A 149 -17.47 -3.73 6.90
C VAL A 149 -17.03 -5.02 7.57
N ALA A 150 -17.61 -6.16 7.18
CA ALA A 150 -17.21 -7.48 7.66
C ALA A 150 -15.74 -7.84 7.33
N GLY A 151 -15.14 -7.22 6.31
CA GLY A 151 -13.71 -7.35 6.00
C GLY A 151 -12.80 -6.50 6.89
N LEU A 152 -13.36 -5.56 7.64
CA LEU A 152 -12.65 -4.63 8.51
C LEU A 152 -12.79 -5.04 9.99
N SER A 153 -12.13 -6.13 10.38
CA SER A 153 -12.19 -6.65 11.77
C SER A 153 -11.81 -5.60 12.84
N VAL A 154 -11.08 -4.56 12.45
CA VAL A 154 -10.72 -3.43 13.34
C VAL A 154 -11.94 -2.62 13.75
N LEU A 155 -12.96 -2.49 12.91
CA LEU A 155 -14.19 -1.75 13.25
C LEU A 155 -15.09 -2.55 14.19
N GLU A 156 -15.12 -3.87 14.05
CA GLU A 156 -15.86 -4.75 14.98
C GLU A 156 -15.28 -4.66 16.40
N ASP A 157 -13.94 -4.53 16.52
CA ASP A 157 -13.28 -4.37 17.80
C ASP A 157 -13.56 -3.02 18.47
N LEU A 158 -13.79 -1.98 17.69
CA LEU A 158 -14.07 -0.63 18.21
C LEU A 158 -15.50 -0.49 18.75
N VAL A 159 -16.44 -1.22 18.18
CA VAL A 159 -17.87 -1.09 18.47
C VAL A 159 -18.42 -2.28 19.28
N GLU A 160 -17.65 -3.36 19.39
CA GLU A 160 -18.03 -4.64 20.05
C GLU A 160 -19.36 -5.26 19.53
N LEU A 161 -19.74 -4.90 18.29
CA LEU A 161 -20.95 -5.38 17.63
C LEU A 161 -20.59 -5.96 16.26
N PRO A 162 -21.27 -7.03 15.83
CA PRO A 162 -21.12 -7.52 14.46
C PRO A 162 -21.67 -6.48 13.50
N LEU A 163 -20.77 -5.79 12.78
CA LEU A 163 -21.12 -4.78 11.81
C LEU A 163 -21.30 -5.44 10.45
N GLY A 164 -22.44 -5.20 9.80
CA GLY A 164 -22.71 -5.60 8.43
C GLY A 164 -23.00 -4.37 7.58
N GLY A 165 -22.77 -4.50 6.27
CA GLY A 165 -23.03 -3.43 5.31
C GLY A 165 -21.79 -2.99 4.56
N GLU A 166 -21.94 -1.94 3.76
CA GLU A 166 -20.90 -1.34 2.95
C GLU A 166 -20.58 0.08 3.44
N LEU A 167 -19.31 0.42 3.48
CA LEU A 167 -18.83 1.73 3.87
C LEU A 167 -18.32 2.48 2.63
N SER A 168 -18.85 3.67 2.41
CA SER A 168 -18.34 4.59 1.39
C SER A 168 -18.16 5.98 1.99
N GLY A 169 -17.03 6.63 1.68
CA GLY A 169 -16.74 7.95 2.22
C GLY A 169 -15.44 8.53 1.70
N SER A 170 -15.18 9.80 2.04
CA SER A 170 -13.91 10.45 1.70
C SER A 170 -13.40 11.28 2.87
N LEU A 171 -12.08 11.29 3.04
CA LEU A 171 -11.37 12.03 4.06
C LEU A 171 -10.32 12.93 3.39
N ARG A 172 -10.26 14.18 3.81
CA ARG A 172 -9.19 15.10 3.45
C ARG A 172 -8.60 15.70 4.70
N LEU A 173 -7.32 15.43 4.94
CA LEU A 173 -6.57 15.97 6.08
C LEU A 173 -5.44 16.86 5.56
N VAL A 174 -5.30 18.04 6.10
CA VAL A 174 -4.22 18.98 5.79
C VAL A 174 -3.48 19.28 7.09
N LEU A 175 -2.19 18.99 7.09
CA LEU A 175 -1.27 19.19 8.20
C LEU A 175 -0.30 20.31 7.81
N PRO A 176 -0.51 21.56 8.28
CA PRO A 176 0.46 22.64 8.04
C PRO A 176 1.77 22.32 8.76
N GLN A 177 2.90 22.70 8.18
CA GLN A 177 4.15 22.73 8.94
C GLN A 177 4.07 23.87 9.95
N GLY A 178 4.21 23.53 11.23
CA GLY A 178 4.36 24.50 12.31
C GLY A 178 5.74 25.12 12.35
#